data_e0761c23e1c7a1fdcf8a148397987a19
#
_entry.id   e0761c23e1c7a1fdcf8a148397987a19
#
_cell.length_a   1.000
_cell.length_b   1.000
_cell.length_c   1.000
_cell.angle_alpha   90.00
_cell.angle_beta   90.00
_cell.angle_gamma   90.00
#
_symmetry.space_group_name_H-M   'P 1'
#
loop_
_entity.id
_entity.type
_entity.pdbx_description
1 polymer ?
#
loop_
_entity_poly.entity_id
_entity_poly.type
_entity_poly.pdbx_seq_one_letter_code
_entity_poly.pdbx_strand_id
1 'polypeptide(L)'
;TGRRTFTIYTVVDFPDGRKAYLFKGYNVETLYATYAMSFYNNTGFSYVVAPDGNIAMRSVHLASNKTFSNLFDLISQSENNPDGVESFRNSLKNGKIGIAVFSNRHEEFVFCYVPMPEMDGWYIVSIVPNVEIMREANSIIQKTLFICFLIFVGFLICFLIYLYITRGYQKEIYALAYTDKLTGVRNFTKFRQDGEGMLQAPDRLPCALLSINMLNFKIYNDVMGYSEGDALLKAFARILEREAPRPVLVARMLADAFLVLFPYKGKGELVTYCEAYSRALNGFIVSREQNYQLELRSGICCVEDSDASDINSLLDRANMALKTIKVKGAAQWKFYDHTMRDKLLREKDLEIRMEKALADGEFLVYIQPKYWVGTRALAGGEA
;
A
#
# COMPACT_ATOMS: atom_id res chain seq x y z
N THR A 1 54.84 -59.13 32.28
CA THR A 1 54.20 -58.25 31.23
C THR A 1 52.71 -58.31 31.41
N GLY A 2 52.11 -57.39 32.24
CA GLY A 2 50.71 -57.42 32.61
C GLY A 2 49.78 -56.88 31.49
N ARG A 3 49.60 -57.66 30.41
CA ARG A 3 48.49 -57.41 29.47
C ARG A 3 47.18 -57.77 30.16
N ARG A 4 46.28 -56.88 30.36
CA ARG A 4 44.93 -57.12 30.83
C ARG A 4 44.12 -57.77 29.69
N THR A 5 43.60 -58.98 29.94
CA THR A 5 42.72 -59.69 28.99
C THR A 5 41.32 -59.79 29.58
N PHE A 6 40.27 -59.45 28.75
CA PHE A 6 38.93 -59.78 29.06
C PHE A 6 38.60 -61.14 28.53
N THR A 7 38.20 -62.06 29.40
CA THR A 7 38.01 -63.46 29.02
C THR A 7 36.50 -63.81 29.17
N ILE A 8 35.94 -64.26 28.08
CA ILE A 8 34.59 -64.84 28.08
C ILE A 8 34.82 -66.37 28.10
N TYR A 9 34.04 -67.06 28.90
CA TYR A 9 34.06 -68.53 28.90
C TYR A 9 32.62 -69.03 28.77
N THR A 10 32.50 -70.18 28.13
CA THR A 10 31.25 -71.00 28.14
C THR A 10 31.56 -72.40 28.65
N VAL A 11 30.62 -73.00 29.33
CA VAL A 11 30.70 -74.37 29.82
C VAL A 11 30.14 -75.30 28.75
N VAL A 12 30.91 -76.26 28.37
CA VAL A 12 30.49 -77.30 27.45
C VAL A 12 30.34 -78.61 28.26
N ASP A 13 29.11 -79.11 28.35
CA ASP A 13 28.84 -80.39 29.00
C ASP A 13 28.98 -81.56 27.99
N PHE A 14 29.77 -82.53 28.34
CA PHE A 14 29.94 -83.73 27.53
C PHE A 14 28.94 -84.81 27.96
N PRO A 15 28.53 -85.73 27.06
CA PRO A 15 27.60 -86.83 27.38
C PRO A 15 28.03 -87.75 28.47
N ASP A 16 29.34 -87.84 28.81
CA ASP A 16 29.94 -88.66 29.87
C ASP A 16 30.01 -87.97 31.24
N GLY A 17 29.30 -86.77 31.40
CA GLY A 17 29.26 -86.02 32.63
C GLY A 17 30.49 -85.11 32.90
N ARG A 18 31.45 -85.05 32.02
CA ARG A 18 32.58 -84.15 32.12
C ARG A 18 32.20 -82.75 31.66
N LYS A 19 32.75 -81.69 32.30
CA LYS A 19 32.59 -80.31 31.94
C LYS A 19 33.88 -79.76 31.39
N ALA A 20 33.86 -79.15 30.23
CA ALA A 20 34.95 -78.37 29.70
C ALA A 20 34.60 -76.88 29.65
N TYR A 21 35.59 -76.05 29.77
CA TYR A 21 35.44 -74.63 29.69
C TYR A 21 36.10 -74.11 28.43
N LEU A 22 35.33 -73.47 27.56
CA LEU A 22 35.91 -72.86 26.38
C LEU A 22 36.10 -71.37 26.69
N PHE A 23 37.37 -70.91 26.57
CA PHE A 23 37.74 -69.52 26.87
C PHE A 23 38.09 -68.79 25.58
N LYS A 24 37.54 -67.54 25.46
CA LYS A 24 37.96 -66.60 24.43
C LYS A 24 38.47 -65.32 25.10
N GLY A 25 39.77 -65.09 25.00
CA GLY A 25 40.43 -63.92 25.54
C GLY A 25 40.46 -62.78 24.50
N TYR A 26 40.03 -61.63 24.88
CA TYR A 26 40.16 -60.41 24.10
C TYR A 26 41.18 -59.50 24.75
N ASN A 27 42.06 -58.88 23.95
CA ASN A 27 42.94 -57.84 24.45
C ASN A 27 42.07 -56.60 24.87
N VAL A 28 42.19 -56.25 26.15
CA VAL A 28 41.45 -55.14 26.72
C VAL A 28 41.77 -53.82 26.01
N GLU A 29 43.00 -53.61 25.55
CA GLU A 29 43.40 -52.40 24.80
C GLU A 29 42.69 -52.30 23.43
N THR A 30 42.49 -53.44 22.73
CA THR A 30 41.78 -53.52 21.47
C THR A 30 40.27 -53.22 21.68
N LEU A 31 39.68 -53.76 22.73
CA LEU A 31 38.35 -53.52 23.11
C LEU A 31 38.13 -52.04 23.50
N TYR A 32 39.06 -51.44 24.22
CA TYR A 32 39.06 -50.00 24.50
C TYR A 32 39.10 -49.14 23.24
N ALA A 33 39.96 -49.50 22.28
CA ALA A 33 40.02 -48.76 21.01
C ALA A 33 38.73 -48.84 20.21
N THR A 34 37.98 -49.95 20.32
CA THR A 34 36.73 -50.16 19.59
C THR A 34 35.53 -49.51 20.28
N TYR A 35 35.44 -49.56 21.62
CA TYR A 35 34.26 -49.15 22.38
C TYR A 35 34.47 -47.89 23.24
N ALA A 36 35.68 -47.40 23.42
CA ALA A 36 35.98 -46.19 24.17
C ALA A 36 35.96 -44.95 23.30
N MET A 37 34.99 -44.85 22.40
CA MET A 37 34.82 -43.67 21.57
C MET A 37 34.44 -42.45 22.38
N SER A 38 35.21 -41.39 22.17
CA SER A 38 34.85 -40.05 22.60
C SER A 38 34.07 -39.35 21.49
N PHE A 39 33.01 -38.66 21.85
CA PHE A 39 32.13 -37.96 20.93
C PHE A 39 31.73 -36.60 21.50
N TYR A 40 31.00 -35.76 20.75
CA TYR A 40 30.68 -34.39 21.12
C TYR A 40 31.89 -33.55 21.55
N ASN A 41 32.82 -33.36 20.62
CA ASN A 41 34.04 -32.58 20.87
C ASN A 41 34.89 -33.11 22.07
N ASN A 42 34.93 -34.40 22.26
CA ASN A 42 35.67 -35.07 23.35
C ASN A 42 35.06 -34.79 24.76
N THR A 43 33.75 -34.52 24.87
CA THR A 43 33.07 -34.35 26.16
C THR A 43 32.21 -35.54 26.54
N GLY A 44 31.74 -36.32 25.54
CA GLY A 44 30.99 -37.56 25.73
C GLY A 44 31.91 -38.78 25.84
N PHE A 45 31.51 -39.75 26.62
CA PHE A 45 32.22 -41.01 26.83
C PHE A 45 31.24 -42.18 27.01
N SER A 46 31.71 -43.41 26.85
CA SER A 46 30.89 -44.61 26.97
C SER A 46 31.39 -45.57 28.04
N TYR A 47 30.46 -46.27 28.65
CA TYR A 47 30.68 -47.43 29.48
C TYR A 47 30.09 -48.69 28.86
N VAL A 48 30.72 -49.84 29.06
CA VAL A 48 30.12 -51.14 28.85
C VAL A 48 29.67 -51.65 30.23
N VAL A 49 28.35 -51.88 30.35
CA VAL A 49 27.71 -52.20 31.63
C VAL A 49 27.04 -53.55 31.55
N ALA A 50 27.27 -54.36 32.57
CA ALA A 50 26.66 -55.69 32.75
C ALA A 50 25.19 -55.56 33.22
N PRO A 51 24.36 -56.62 33.15
CA PRO A 51 22.95 -56.61 33.56
C PRO A 51 22.70 -56.17 35.00
N ASP A 52 23.66 -56.37 35.89
CA ASP A 52 23.63 -55.98 37.30
C ASP A 52 24.09 -54.55 37.56
N GLY A 53 24.43 -53.82 36.50
CA GLY A 53 24.91 -52.45 36.58
C GLY A 53 26.42 -52.31 36.76
N ASN A 54 27.16 -53.39 36.86
CA ASN A 54 28.61 -53.35 37.01
C ASN A 54 29.26 -52.85 35.70
N ILE A 55 30.20 -51.93 35.84
CA ILE A 55 30.93 -51.32 34.72
C ILE A 55 32.09 -52.23 34.38
N ALA A 56 31.94 -53.01 33.31
CA ALA A 56 32.99 -53.91 32.84
C ALA A 56 34.09 -53.18 32.10
N MET A 57 33.74 -52.15 31.30
CA MET A 57 34.70 -51.34 30.57
C MET A 57 34.38 -49.85 30.71
N ARG A 58 35.41 -49.05 30.86
CA ARG A 58 35.32 -47.60 31.02
C ARG A 58 36.11 -46.91 29.94
N SER A 59 35.58 -45.82 29.47
CA SER A 59 36.36 -44.92 28.63
C SER A 59 37.57 -44.36 29.37
N VAL A 60 38.67 -44.18 28.64
CA VAL A 60 39.87 -43.49 29.16
C VAL A 60 39.65 -41.98 29.30
N HIS A 61 38.48 -41.49 28.97
CA HIS A 61 38.13 -40.10 29.00
C HIS A 61 38.30 -39.48 30.40
N LEU A 62 38.75 -38.21 30.47
CA LEU A 62 39.02 -37.49 31.73
C LEU A 62 37.76 -37.31 32.61
N ALA A 63 36.59 -37.13 32.00
CA ALA A 63 35.32 -37.02 32.71
C ALA A 63 34.74 -38.37 33.15
N SER A 64 35.33 -39.50 32.73
CA SER A 64 34.90 -40.82 33.17
C SER A 64 35.22 -41.02 34.66
N ASN A 65 34.18 -41.22 35.46
CA ASN A 65 34.34 -41.45 36.89
C ASN A 65 35.00 -42.81 37.15
N LYS A 66 36.15 -42.81 37.84
CA LYS A 66 36.94 -44.01 38.14
C LYS A 66 36.63 -44.58 39.54
N THR A 67 35.80 -43.92 40.33
CA THR A 67 35.60 -44.29 41.75
C THR A 67 34.50 -45.35 41.92
N PHE A 68 33.47 -45.33 41.06
CA PHE A 68 32.36 -46.28 41.18
C PHE A 68 32.59 -47.52 40.27
N SER A 69 32.28 -48.66 40.82
CA SER A 69 32.28 -49.92 40.07
C SER A 69 30.93 -50.26 39.46
N ASN A 70 29.85 -49.69 39.98
CA ASN A 70 28.51 -49.92 39.51
C ASN A 70 27.87 -48.61 39.05
N LEU A 71 27.17 -48.62 37.91
CA LEU A 71 26.54 -47.45 37.31
C LEU A 71 25.36 -46.94 38.16
N PHE A 72 24.62 -47.86 38.78
CA PHE A 72 23.49 -47.49 39.62
C PHE A 72 23.92 -46.77 40.89
N ASP A 73 25.08 -47.15 41.46
CA ASP A 73 25.65 -46.44 42.62
C ASP A 73 26.04 -45.01 42.26
N LEU A 74 26.55 -44.80 41.06
CA LEU A 74 26.90 -43.47 40.55
C LEU A 74 25.68 -42.54 40.48
N ILE A 75 24.57 -43.04 39.91
CA ILE A 75 23.34 -42.22 39.71
C ILE A 75 22.47 -42.14 40.97
N SER A 76 22.51 -43.13 41.87
CA SER A 76 21.72 -43.13 43.11
C SER A 76 22.30 -42.22 44.19
N GLN A 77 23.63 -41.93 44.17
CA GLN A 77 24.25 -41.02 45.13
C GLN A 77 24.06 -39.54 44.81
N SER A 78 23.45 -39.21 43.68
CA SER A 78 23.12 -37.88 43.25
C SER A 78 21.66 -37.55 43.59
N GLU A 79 21.26 -36.27 43.47
CA GLU A 79 19.89 -35.76 43.70
C GLU A 79 18.91 -36.23 42.60
N ASN A 80 19.07 -37.46 42.12
CA ASN A 80 18.22 -37.99 41.07
C ASN A 80 16.90 -38.57 41.65
N ASN A 81 15.84 -38.42 40.89
CA ASN A 81 14.55 -38.98 41.26
C ASN A 81 14.64 -40.51 41.34
N PRO A 82 14.34 -41.17 42.48
CA PRO A 82 14.38 -42.61 42.64
C PRO A 82 13.57 -43.38 41.59
N ASP A 83 12.40 -42.85 41.17
CA ASP A 83 11.56 -43.49 40.15
C ASP A 83 12.25 -43.50 38.78
N GLY A 84 12.98 -42.44 38.46
CA GLY A 84 13.78 -42.34 37.22
C GLY A 84 14.92 -43.37 37.20
N VAL A 85 15.58 -43.53 38.32
CA VAL A 85 16.68 -44.55 38.46
C VAL A 85 16.13 -45.98 38.35
N GLU A 86 14.99 -46.25 38.97
CA GLU A 86 14.34 -47.56 38.88
C GLU A 86 13.79 -47.83 37.48
N SER A 87 13.22 -46.86 36.82
CA SER A 87 12.76 -46.94 35.42
C SER A 87 13.95 -47.26 34.48
N PHE A 88 15.08 -46.59 34.67
CA PHE A 88 16.30 -46.85 33.92
C PHE A 88 16.81 -48.29 34.16
N ARG A 89 16.87 -48.74 35.43
CA ARG A 89 17.23 -50.09 35.81
C ARG A 89 16.36 -51.13 35.14
N ASN A 90 15.04 -50.92 35.15
CA ASN A 90 14.09 -51.81 34.53
C ASN A 90 14.19 -51.85 33.01
N SER A 91 14.55 -50.71 32.41
CA SER A 91 14.80 -50.63 30.96
C SER A 91 16.00 -51.44 30.55
N LEU A 92 17.11 -51.40 31.33
CA LEU A 92 18.28 -52.23 31.08
C LEU A 92 17.94 -53.71 31.25
N LYS A 93 17.24 -54.11 32.30
CA LYS A 93 16.82 -55.54 32.51
C LYS A 93 15.97 -56.09 31.39
N ASN A 94 15.14 -55.25 30.76
CA ASN A 94 14.18 -55.64 29.72
C ASN A 94 14.72 -55.51 28.29
N GLY A 95 16.00 -55.27 28.09
CA GLY A 95 16.62 -55.18 26.75
C GLY A 95 16.21 -53.93 25.95
N LYS A 96 15.76 -52.87 26.61
CA LYS A 96 15.26 -51.67 25.94
C LYS A 96 16.36 -50.71 25.53
N ILE A 97 16.20 -50.08 24.39
CA ILE A 97 17.00 -48.94 23.95
C ILE A 97 16.32 -47.67 24.48
N GLY A 98 17.09 -46.68 24.93
CA GLY A 98 16.51 -45.44 25.39
C GLY A 98 17.50 -44.38 25.81
N ILE A 99 16.90 -43.30 26.36
CA ILE A 99 17.63 -42.15 26.87
C ILE A 99 17.12 -41.87 28.28
N ALA A 100 18.00 -41.54 29.21
CA ALA A 100 17.70 -41.08 30.54
C ALA A 100 18.58 -39.88 30.88
N VAL A 101 18.05 -38.96 31.73
CA VAL A 101 18.81 -37.79 32.17
C VAL A 101 19.05 -37.92 33.65
N PHE A 102 20.29 -37.81 34.06
CA PHE A 102 20.69 -37.88 35.46
C PHE A 102 21.64 -36.74 35.80
N SER A 103 21.52 -36.22 37.03
CA SER A 103 22.42 -35.21 37.57
C SER A 103 23.56 -35.88 38.33
N ASN A 104 24.75 -35.32 38.20
CA ASN A 104 25.90 -35.68 39.03
C ASN A 104 26.68 -34.40 39.33
N ARG A 105 26.87 -34.10 40.66
CA ARG A 105 27.55 -32.85 41.11
C ARG A 105 27.04 -31.56 40.52
N HIS A 106 25.72 -31.41 40.44
CA HIS A 106 25.01 -30.25 39.86
C HIS A 106 25.11 -30.10 38.34
N GLU A 107 25.68 -31.08 37.65
CA GLU A 107 25.68 -31.14 36.19
C GLU A 107 24.74 -32.25 35.70
N GLU A 108 23.96 -31.96 34.69
CA GLU A 108 23.06 -32.92 34.06
C GLU A 108 23.79 -33.65 32.92
N PHE A 109 23.62 -34.96 32.88
CA PHE A 109 24.15 -35.84 31.87
C PHE A 109 23.04 -36.63 31.20
N VAL A 110 23.13 -36.75 29.90
CA VAL A 110 22.25 -37.60 29.08
C VAL A 110 22.89 -38.96 28.91
N PHE A 111 22.19 -39.99 29.33
CA PHE A 111 22.60 -41.37 29.24
C PHE A 111 21.82 -42.03 28.09
N CYS A 112 22.50 -42.33 26.99
CA CYS A 112 21.94 -43.11 25.89
C CYS A 112 22.38 -44.58 26.08
N TYR A 113 21.43 -45.49 26.17
CA TYR A 113 21.74 -46.90 26.42
C TYR A 113 21.19 -47.78 25.31
N VAL A 114 22.08 -48.71 24.83
CA VAL A 114 21.77 -49.64 23.74
C VAL A 114 22.28 -51.04 24.14
N PRO A 115 21.43 -52.10 24.04
CA PRO A 115 21.87 -53.46 24.33
C PRO A 115 22.94 -53.93 23.31
N MET A 116 23.88 -54.71 23.77
CA MET A 116 24.90 -55.34 22.91
C MET A 116 24.33 -56.61 22.28
N PRO A 117 24.24 -56.71 20.93
CA PRO A 117 23.64 -57.88 20.27
C PRO A 117 24.34 -59.21 20.55
N GLU A 118 25.66 -59.18 20.82
CA GLU A 118 26.49 -60.35 20.98
C GLU A 118 26.64 -60.83 22.45
N MET A 119 26.12 -60.04 23.42
CA MET A 119 26.27 -60.29 24.84
C MET A 119 24.91 -60.04 25.55
N ASP A 120 24.21 -61.12 25.88
CA ASP A 120 22.90 -61.07 26.48
C ASP A 120 22.87 -60.22 27.78
N GLY A 121 22.01 -59.20 27.79
CA GLY A 121 21.84 -58.29 28.91
C GLY A 121 22.90 -57.22 29.11
N TRP A 122 23.95 -57.21 28.29
CA TRP A 122 25.00 -56.17 28.35
C TRP A 122 24.61 -54.90 27.56
N TYR A 123 25.07 -53.73 28.03
CA TYR A 123 24.74 -52.45 27.46
C TYR A 123 25.97 -51.59 27.16
N ILE A 124 25.89 -50.85 26.06
CA ILE A 124 26.74 -49.68 25.87
C ILE A 124 25.92 -48.48 26.36
N VAL A 125 26.45 -47.79 27.37
CA VAL A 125 25.87 -46.58 27.92
C VAL A 125 26.75 -45.41 27.57
N SER A 126 26.28 -44.57 26.69
CA SER A 126 26.95 -43.34 26.26
C SER A 126 26.47 -42.15 27.11
N ILE A 127 27.40 -41.42 27.68
CA ILE A 127 27.14 -40.35 28.64
C ILE A 127 27.66 -39.04 28.06
N VAL A 128 26.75 -38.03 27.93
CA VAL A 128 27.05 -36.72 27.37
C VAL A 128 26.57 -35.65 28.36
N PRO A 129 27.38 -34.62 28.66
CA PRO A 129 26.91 -33.48 29.40
C PRO A 129 25.75 -32.77 28.65
N ASN A 130 24.65 -32.54 29.33
CA ASN A 130 23.45 -31.86 28.75
C ASN A 130 23.80 -30.45 28.23
N VAL A 131 24.72 -29.77 28.89
CA VAL A 131 25.20 -28.43 28.47
C VAL A 131 25.78 -28.45 27.04
N GLU A 132 26.49 -29.53 26.66
CA GLU A 132 27.06 -29.64 25.31
C GLU A 132 25.96 -29.86 24.25
N ILE A 133 24.95 -30.67 24.56
CA ILE A 133 23.79 -30.88 23.69
C ILE A 133 23.03 -29.58 23.53
N MET A 134 22.80 -28.88 24.63
CA MET A 134 22.08 -27.58 24.62
C MET A 134 22.88 -26.47 23.93
N ARG A 135 24.21 -26.48 24.03
CA ARG A 135 25.06 -25.49 23.36
C ARG A 135 24.92 -25.58 21.84
N GLU A 136 24.93 -26.76 21.28
CA GLU A 136 24.74 -26.96 19.84
C GLU A 136 23.32 -26.62 19.40
N ALA A 137 22.32 -27.07 20.17
CA ALA A 137 20.92 -26.72 19.92
C ALA A 137 20.68 -25.21 19.94
N ASN A 138 21.18 -24.50 20.95
CA ASN A 138 21.07 -23.06 21.07
C ASN A 138 21.78 -22.31 19.92
N SER A 139 22.94 -22.82 19.47
CA SER A 139 23.62 -22.23 18.30
C SER A 139 22.77 -22.32 17.03
N ILE A 140 22.11 -23.45 16.82
CA ILE A 140 21.20 -23.63 15.67
C ILE A 140 19.98 -22.70 15.80
N ILE A 141 19.38 -22.64 16.98
CA ILE A 141 18.24 -21.75 17.27
C ILE A 141 18.60 -20.29 17.00
N GLN A 142 19.75 -19.82 17.52
CA GLN A 142 20.19 -18.43 17.30
C GLN A 142 20.42 -18.11 15.82
N LYS A 143 21.06 -19.02 15.07
CA LYS A 143 21.25 -18.85 13.62
C LYS A 143 19.92 -18.79 12.89
N THR A 144 18.98 -19.67 13.25
CA THR A 144 17.65 -19.70 12.64
C THR A 144 16.87 -18.41 12.95
N LEU A 145 16.86 -17.95 14.21
CA LEU A 145 16.22 -16.68 14.59
C LEU A 145 16.84 -15.48 13.87
N PHE A 146 18.17 -15.47 13.69
CA PHE A 146 18.83 -14.42 12.93
C PHE A 146 18.40 -14.39 11.47
N ILE A 147 18.30 -15.55 10.81
CA ILE A 147 17.80 -15.65 9.43
C ILE A 147 16.36 -15.18 9.35
N CYS A 148 15.50 -15.63 10.25
CA CYS A 148 14.10 -15.19 10.32
C CYS A 148 13.99 -13.67 10.50
N PHE A 149 14.84 -13.08 11.35
CA PHE A 149 14.90 -11.62 11.54
C PHE A 149 15.31 -10.91 10.25
N LEU A 150 16.31 -11.37 9.52
CA LEU A 150 16.71 -10.78 8.24
C LEU A 150 15.59 -10.85 7.20
N ILE A 151 14.88 -11.97 7.12
CA ILE A 151 13.73 -12.14 6.23
C ILE A 151 12.63 -11.15 6.62
N PHE A 152 12.31 -11.02 7.90
CA PHE A 152 11.31 -10.08 8.41
C PHE A 152 11.68 -8.62 8.07
N VAL A 153 12.94 -8.22 8.26
CA VAL A 153 13.43 -6.88 7.88
C VAL A 153 13.30 -6.66 6.37
N GLY A 154 13.64 -7.66 5.57
CA GLY A 154 13.46 -7.60 4.11
C GLY A 154 12.00 -7.37 3.70
N PHE A 155 11.07 -8.13 4.28
CA PHE A 155 9.65 -7.91 4.04
C PHE A 155 9.16 -6.52 4.51
N LEU A 156 9.65 -6.04 5.65
CA LEU A 156 9.31 -4.72 6.15
C LEU A 156 9.76 -3.62 5.19
N ILE A 157 10.99 -3.70 4.69
CA ILE A 157 11.52 -2.75 3.69
C ILE A 157 10.67 -2.79 2.41
N CYS A 158 10.39 -3.98 1.87
CA CYS A 158 9.53 -4.13 0.68
C CYS A 158 8.14 -3.54 0.91
N PHE A 159 7.55 -3.76 2.08
CA PHE A 159 6.26 -3.20 2.44
C PHE A 159 6.26 -1.67 2.52
N LEU A 160 7.31 -1.09 3.11
CA LEU A 160 7.47 0.38 3.16
C LEU A 160 7.65 0.99 1.76
N ILE A 161 8.44 0.35 0.89
CA ILE A 161 8.61 0.75 -0.51
C ILE A 161 7.27 0.66 -1.24
N TYR A 162 6.51 -0.42 -1.06
CA TYR A 162 5.18 -0.58 -1.64
C TYR A 162 4.23 0.55 -1.22
N LEU A 163 4.18 0.87 0.08
CA LEU A 163 3.36 1.98 0.59
C LEU A 163 3.78 3.33 0.01
N TYR A 164 5.08 3.59 -0.10
CA TYR A 164 5.62 4.82 -0.69
C TYR A 164 5.20 4.98 -2.15
N ILE A 165 5.40 3.93 -2.95
CA ILE A 165 5.03 3.90 -4.37
C ILE A 165 3.51 4.08 -4.56
N THR A 166 2.71 3.33 -3.79
CA THR A 166 1.24 3.37 -3.90
C THR A 166 0.70 4.76 -3.55
N ARG A 167 1.24 5.42 -2.52
CA ARG A 167 0.86 6.80 -2.17
C ARG A 167 1.22 7.80 -3.26
N GLY A 168 2.35 7.61 -3.92
CA GLY A 168 2.75 8.42 -5.06
C GLY A 168 1.77 8.30 -6.23
N TYR A 169 1.47 7.08 -6.64
CA TYR A 169 0.52 6.80 -7.72
C TYR A 169 -0.90 7.30 -7.41
N GLN A 170 -1.37 7.14 -6.17
CA GLN A 170 -2.69 7.64 -5.80
C GLN A 170 -2.81 9.16 -5.94
N LYS A 171 -1.79 9.92 -5.55
CA LYS A 171 -1.76 11.38 -5.72
C LYS A 171 -1.77 11.78 -7.19
N GLU A 172 -1.00 11.09 -8.02
CA GLU A 172 -0.94 11.36 -9.46
C GLU A 172 -2.26 11.02 -10.15
N ILE A 173 -2.84 9.85 -9.87
CA ILE A 173 -4.16 9.44 -10.37
C ILE A 173 -5.24 10.45 -9.93
N TYR A 174 -5.21 10.89 -8.66
CA TYR A 174 -6.14 11.88 -8.16
C TYR A 174 -5.98 13.22 -8.90
N ALA A 175 -4.75 13.70 -9.08
CA ALA A 175 -4.47 14.92 -9.83
C ALA A 175 -4.95 14.82 -11.28
N LEU A 176 -4.69 13.69 -11.97
CA LEU A 176 -5.13 13.44 -13.34
C LEU A 176 -6.67 13.38 -13.46
N ALA A 177 -7.33 12.78 -12.48
CA ALA A 177 -8.79 12.60 -12.49
C ALA A 177 -9.56 13.86 -12.13
N TYR A 178 -8.99 14.75 -11.30
CA TYR A 178 -9.75 15.81 -10.62
C TYR A 178 -9.19 17.22 -10.77
N THR A 179 -8.01 17.41 -11.34
CA THR A 179 -7.42 18.74 -11.54
C THR A 179 -7.13 19.03 -13.00
N ASP A 180 -7.19 20.31 -13.39
CA ASP A 180 -6.69 20.80 -14.68
C ASP A 180 -5.15 20.86 -14.63
N LYS A 181 -4.49 20.18 -15.56
CA LYS A 181 -3.01 20.04 -15.58
C LYS A 181 -2.29 21.37 -15.74
N LEU A 182 -2.89 22.34 -16.42
CA LEU A 182 -2.25 23.62 -16.68
C LEU A 182 -2.37 24.57 -15.49
N THR A 183 -3.58 24.72 -14.97
CA THR A 183 -3.89 25.77 -13.99
C THR A 183 -3.85 25.26 -12.55
N GLY A 184 -3.97 23.96 -12.34
CA GLY A 184 -3.99 23.32 -11.01
C GLY A 184 -5.32 23.43 -10.27
N VAL A 185 -6.30 24.19 -10.80
CA VAL A 185 -7.66 24.23 -10.24
C VAL A 185 -8.42 22.94 -10.58
N ARG A 186 -9.61 22.79 -10.05
CA ARG A 186 -10.47 21.63 -10.36
C ARG A 186 -10.73 21.52 -11.87
N ASN A 187 -10.81 20.29 -12.37
CA ASN A 187 -11.47 20.04 -13.64
C ASN A 187 -12.98 19.96 -13.45
N PHE A 188 -13.75 19.86 -14.54
CA PHE A 188 -15.21 19.81 -14.48
C PHE A 188 -15.75 18.64 -13.64
N THR A 189 -15.12 17.48 -13.70
CA THR A 189 -15.54 16.31 -12.91
C THR A 189 -15.51 16.57 -11.41
N LYS A 190 -14.41 17.15 -10.92
CA LYS A 190 -14.27 17.50 -9.50
C LYS A 190 -15.17 18.67 -9.10
N PHE A 191 -15.30 19.65 -9.97
CA PHE A 191 -16.17 20.78 -9.75
C PHE A 191 -17.64 20.35 -9.56
N ARG A 192 -18.12 19.45 -10.42
CA ARG A 192 -19.46 18.89 -10.30
C ARG A 192 -19.66 18.15 -8.99
N GLN A 193 -18.71 17.25 -8.65
CA GLN A 193 -18.78 16.47 -7.40
C GLN A 193 -18.84 17.37 -6.16
N ASP A 194 -17.92 18.33 -6.06
CA ASP A 194 -17.84 19.24 -4.92
C ASP A 194 -19.04 20.21 -4.89
N GLY A 195 -19.46 20.67 -6.07
CA GLY A 195 -20.60 21.57 -6.24
C GLY A 195 -21.93 20.93 -5.84
N GLU A 196 -22.17 19.69 -6.23
CA GLU A 196 -23.35 18.95 -5.80
C GLU A 196 -23.37 18.78 -4.28
N GLY A 197 -22.21 18.45 -3.67
CA GLY A 197 -22.09 18.40 -2.21
C GLY A 197 -22.40 19.75 -1.54
N MET A 198 -21.93 20.84 -2.14
CA MET A 198 -22.21 22.21 -1.64
C MET A 198 -23.69 22.60 -1.78
N LEU A 199 -24.36 22.22 -2.87
CA LEU A 199 -25.78 22.49 -3.09
C LEU A 199 -26.69 21.70 -2.15
N GLN A 200 -26.27 20.53 -1.68
CA GLN A 200 -27.03 19.67 -0.78
C GLN A 200 -26.80 19.99 0.70
N ALA A 201 -25.86 20.88 1.05
CA ALA A 201 -25.58 21.25 2.43
C ALA A 201 -26.81 21.93 3.08
N PRO A 202 -27.25 21.50 4.29
CA PRO A 202 -28.48 21.98 4.91
C PRO A 202 -28.44 23.47 5.26
N ASP A 203 -27.28 24.01 5.64
CA ASP A 203 -27.08 25.41 6.06
C ASP A 203 -26.32 26.23 4.99
N ARG A 204 -26.50 25.91 3.71
CA ARG A 204 -25.81 26.61 2.63
C ARG A 204 -26.31 28.06 2.48
N LEU A 205 -25.37 28.93 2.16
CA LEU A 205 -25.74 30.26 1.63
C LEU A 205 -26.34 30.11 0.24
N PRO A 206 -27.12 31.11 -0.21
CA PRO A 206 -27.47 31.24 -1.62
C PRO A 206 -26.23 31.11 -2.50
N CYS A 207 -26.34 30.35 -3.59
CA CYS A 207 -25.21 30.06 -4.49
C CYS A 207 -25.52 30.48 -5.92
N ALA A 208 -24.48 30.94 -6.62
CA ALA A 208 -24.57 31.23 -8.06
C ALA A 208 -23.45 30.48 -8.81
N LEU A 209 -23.79 29.91 -9.95
CA LEU A 209 -22.81 29.37 -10.89
C LEU A 209 -22.52 30.44 -11.95
N LEU A 210 -21.21 30.75 -12.06
CA LEU A 210 -20.70 31.65 -13.10
C LEU A 210 -20.00 30.82 -14.16
N SER A 211 -20.37 30.99 -15.42
CA SER A 211 -19.61 30.48 -16.59
C SER A 211 -18.87 31.66 -17.21
N ILE A 212 -17.58 31.61 -17.25
CA ILE A 212 -16.68 32.71 -17.63
C ILE A 212 -15.84 32.31 -18.83
N ASN A 213 -15.84 33.14 -19.88
CA ASN A 213 -15.02 32.99 -21.07
C ASN A 213 -14.18 34.23 -21.34
N MET A 214 -13.01 34.04 -21.93
CA MET A 214 -12.11 35.08 -22.41
C MET A 214 -12.37 35.34 -23.90
N LEU A 215 -12.91 36.47 -24.24
CA LEU A 215 -13.23 36.84 -25.63
C LEU A 215 -11.91 36.95 -26.43
N ASN A 216 -11.86 36.33 -27.61
CA ASN A 216 -10.70 36.36 -28.50
C ASN A 216 -9.38 35.82 -27.90
N PHE A 217 -9.44 34.92 -26.93
CA PHE A 217 -8.24 34.30 -26.32
C PHE A 217 -7.34 33.63 -27.38
N LYS A 218 -7.92 33.05 -28.45
CA LYS A 218 -7.14 32.52 -29.55
C LYS A 218 -6.29 33.60 -30.21
N ILE A 219 -6.84 34.80 -30.46
CA ILE A 219 -6.09 35.92 -31.05
C ILE A 219 -4.98 36.37 -30.09
N TYR A 220 -5.24 36.37 -28.78
CA TYR A 220 -4.21 36.64 -27.77
C TYR A 220 -3.04 35.65 -27.88
N ASN A 221 -3.32 34.35 -28.02
CA ASN A 221 -2.28 33.33 -28.21
C ASN A 221 -1.50 33.53 -29.54
N ASP A 222 -2.19 33.89 -30.61
CA ASP A 222 -1.55 34.11 -31.91
C ASP A 222 -0.62 35.32 -31.89
N VAL A 223 -0.96 36.36 -31.11
CA VAL A 223 -0.14 37.62 -31.00
C VAL A 223 0.97 37.50 -29.95
N MET A 224 0.67 36.95 -28.76
CA MET A 224 1.56 36.90 -27.61
C MET A 224 2.30 35.57 -27.42
N GLY A 225 1.88 34.56 -28.12
CA GLY A 225 2.39 33.19 -28.01
C GLY A 225 1.69 32.33 -26.96
N TYR A 226 1.70 31.03 -27.16
CA TYR A 226 1.03 30.05 -26.29
C TYR A 226 1.57 30.05 -24.85
N SER A 227 2.88 30.33 -24.66
CA SER A 227 3.47 30.40 -23.30
C SER A 227 2.86 31.52 -22.46
N GLU A 228 2.61 32.69 -23.10
CA GLU A 228 1.95 33.82 -22.44
C GLU A 228 0.48 33.53 -22.18
N GLY A 229 -0.21 32.86 -23.10
CA GLY A 229 -1.57 32.37 -22.88
C GLY A 229 -1.68 31.41 -21.71
N ASP A 230 -0.75 30.46 -21.59
CA ASP A 230 -0.68 29.53 -20.45
C ASP A 230 -0.43 30.28 -19.12
N ALA A 231 0.47 31.28 -19.13
CA ALA A 231 0.73 32.12 -17.97
C ALA A 231 -0.52 32.93 -17.56
N LEU A 232 -1.24 33.47 -18.55
CA LEU A 232 -2.51 34.18 -18.33
C LEU A 232 -3.59 33.28 -17.70
N LEU A 233 -3.77 32.06 -18.24
CA LEU A 233 -4.74 31.09 -17.70
C LEU A 233 -4.42 30.70 -16.25
N LYS A 234 -3.12 30.45 -15.95
CA LYS A 234 -2.66 30.18 -14.56
C LYS A 234 -2.92 31.35 -13.63
N ALA A 235 -2.63 32.58 -14.11
CA ALA A 235 -2.88 33.78 -13.34
C ALA A 235 -4.39 33.99 -13.08
N PHE A 236 -5.21 33.80 -14.10
CA PHE A 236 -6.65 33.97 -13.98
C PHE A 236 -7.28 32.98 -12.99
N ALA A 237 -6.89 31.71 -13.02
CA ALA A 237 -7.33 30.73 -12.04
C ALA A 237 -7.07 31.20 -10.59
N ARG A 238 -5.87 31.72 -10.31
CA ARG A 238 -5.50 32.29 -9.00
C ARG A 238 -6.26 33.57 -8.67
N ILE A 239 -6.51 34.41 -9.64
CA ILE A 239 -7.30 35.63 -9.48
C ILE A 239 -8.74 35.30 -9.07
N LEU A 240 -9.36 34.33 -9.71
CA LEU A 240 -10.73 33.89 -9.37
C LEU A 240 -10.84 33.42 -7.92
N GLU A 241 -9.84 32.71 -7.39
CA GLU A 241 -9.83 32.31 -5.99
C GLU A 241 -9.53 33.46 -5.02
N ARG A 242 -8.57 34.34 -5.39
CA ARG A 242 -8.09 35.42 -4.53
C ARG A 242 -9.10 36.55 -4.39
N GLU A 243 -9.77 36.95 -5.48
CA GLU A 243 -10.71 38.07 -5.48
C GLU A 243 -12.09 37.71 -4.88
N ALA A 244 -12.31 36.42 -4.57
CA ALA A 244 -13.51 35.98 -3.92
C ALA A 244 -13.51 36.37 -2.43
N PRO A 245 -14.62 37.02 -1.92
CA PRO A 245 -14.71 37.45 -0.52
C PRO A 245 -14.81 36.26 0.46
N ARG A 246 -15.02 35.07 -0.04
CA ARG A 246 -15.10 33.80 0.71
C ARG A 246 -14.68 32.62 -0.17
N PRO A 247 -14.46 31.43 0.41
CA PRO A 247 -14.09 30.26 -0.37
C PRO A 247 -15.09 29.96 -1.48
N VAL A 248 -14.58 29.77 -2.69
CA VAL A 248 -15.33 29.44 -3.91
C VAL A 248 -14.82 28.13 -4.51
N LEU A 249 -15.65 27.47 -5.29
CA LEU A 249 -15.19 26.39 -6.16
C LEU A 249 -14.84 26.98 -7.52
N VAL A 250 -13.59 26.87 -7.92
CA VAL A 250 -13.10 27.27 -9.24
C VAL A 250 -12.72 26.03 -10.03
N ALA A 251 -13.13 25.99 -11.29
CA ALA A 251 -12.69 24.97 -12.23
C ALA A 251 -12.36 25.58 -13.59
N ARG A 252 -11.49 24.91 -14.32
CA ARG A 252 -11.31 25.13 -15.74
C ARG A 252 -12.00 24.00 -16.52
N MET A 253 -12.87 24.38 -17.43
CA MET A 253 -13.67 23.43 -18.20
C MET A 253 -12.95 22.99 -19.47
N LEU A 254 -12.66 23.93 -20.35
CA LEU A 254 -11.99 23.70 -21.63
C LEU A 254 -11.41 25.03 -22.14
N ALA A 255 -10.21 24.99 -22.74
CA ALA A 255 -9.55 26.15 -23.33
C ALA A 255 -9.47 27.36 -22.39
N ASP A 256 -10.28 28.38 -22.63
CA ASP A 256 -10.40 29.65 -21.88
C ASP A 256 -11.65 29.74 -21.01
N ALA A 257 -12.42 28.64 -20.90
CA ALA A 257 -13.65 28.59 -20.12
C ALA A 257 -13.40 28.18 -18.66
N PHE A 258 -13.84 29.03 -17.74
CA PHE A 258 -13.78 28.80 -16.30
C PHE A 258 -15.17 28.77 -15.68
N LEU A 259 -15.29 27.99 -14.64
CA LEU A 259 -16.52 27.87 -13.84
C LEU A 259 -16.21 28.28 -12.41
N VAL A 260 -17.16 29.02 -11.82
CA VAL A 260 -17.09 29.38 -10.40
C VAL A 260 -18.44 29.11 -9.76
N LEU A 261 -18.45 28.33 -8.66
CA LEU A 261 -19.61 28.24 -7.79
C LEU A 261 -19.37 29.15 -6.58
N PHE A 262 -20.15 30.21 -6.50
CA PHE A 262 -19.97 31.31 -5.57
C PHE A 262 -21.11 31.37 -4.55
N PRO A 263 -20.85 31.13 -3.26
CA PRO A 263 -21.82 31.38 -2.20
C PRO A 263 -21.92 32.90 -1.91
N TYR A 264 -23.10 33.49 -2.01
CA TYR A 264 -23.29 34.93 -1.87
C TYR A 264 -24.34 35.28 -0.81
N LYS A 265 -24.30 36.52 -0.30
CA LYS A 265 -25.34 37.08 0.59
C LYS A 265 -26.34 37.96 -0.16
N GLY A 266 -25.93 38.52 -1.27
CA GLY A 266 -26.76 39.35 -2.12
C GLY A 266 -26.18 39.52 -3.51
N LYS A 267 -27.01 39.72 -4.55
CA LYS A 267 -26.58 39.82 -5.96
C LYS A 267 -25.51 40.89 -6.23
N GLY A 268 -25.45 41.94 -5.41
CA GLY A 268 -24.40 42.96 -5.50
C GLY A 268 -22.99 42.40 -5.28
N GLU A 269 -22.82 41.36 -4.43
CA GLU A 269 -21.50 40.69 -4.25
C GLU A 269 -21.03 40.00 -5.54
N LEU A 270 -21.96 39.40 -6.31
CA LEU A 270 -21.62 38.76 -7.60
C LEU A 270 -21.10 39.79 -8.61
N VAL A 271 -21.74 40.95 -8.67
CA VAL A 271 -21.31 42.05 -9.53
C VAL A 271 -19.93 42.56 -9.12
N THR A 272 -19.77 42.87 -7.83
CA THR A 272 -18.47 43.29 -7.28
C THR A 272 -17.34 42.27 -7.56
N TYR A 273 -17.65 41.00 -7.44
CA TYR A 273 -16.68 39.94 -7.75
C TYR A 273 -16.32 39.91 -9.24
N CYS A 274 -17.31 40.07 -10.14
CA CYS A 274 -17.07 40.14 -11.58
C CYS A 274 -16.18 41.34 -11.95
N GLU A 275 -16.38 42.49 -11.34
CA GLU A 275 -15.53 43.66 -11.52
C GLU A 275 -14.12 43.46 -10.96
N ALA A 276 -14.00 42.81 -9.79
CA ALA A 276 -12.75 42.60 -9.13
C ALA A 276 -11.82 41.67 -9.96
N TYR A 277 -12.32 40.52 -10.38
CA TYR A 277 -11.44 39.62 -11.18
C TYR A 277 -11.15 40.18 -12.58
N SER A 278 -12.09 40.94 -13.18
CA SER A 278 -11.82 41.58 -14.47
C SER A 278 -10.75 42.66 -14.36
N ARG A 279 -10.81 43.49 -13.31
CA ARG A 279 -9.79 44.51 -13.03
C ARG A 279 -8.45 43.90 -12.72
N ALA A 280 -8.40 42.81 -11.91
CA ALA A 280 -7.20 42.12 -11.54
C ALA A 280 -6.51 41.44 -12.75
N LEU A 281 -7.30 40.84 -13.67
CA LEU A 281 -6.75 40.26 -14.89
C LEU A 281 -6.13 41.33 -15.81
N ASN A 282 -6.83 42.45 -16.02
CA ASN A 282 -6.27 43.56 -16.81
C ASN A 282 -5.01 44.14 -16.17
N GLY A 283 -4.99 44.26 -14.83
CA GLY A 283 -3.78 44.65 -14.10
C GLY A 283 -2.61 43.68 -14.31
N PHE A 284 -2.89 42.38 -14.38
CA PHE A 284 -1.87 41.34 -14.68
C PHE A 284 -1.32 41.51 -16.09
N ILE A 285 -2.16 41.73 -17.10
CA ILE A 285 -1.76 41.94 -18.50
C ILE A 285 -0.87 43.19 -18.61
N VAL A 286 -1.29 44.31 -17.99
CA VAL A 286 -0.51 45.56 -17.98
C VAL A 286 0.83 45.39 -17.27
N SER A 287 0.89 44.65 -16.17
CA SER A 287 2.16 44.41 -15.44
C SER A 287 3.21 43.65 -16.25
N ARG A 288 2.80 43.01 -17.35
CA ARG A 288 3.68 42.32 -18.30
C ARG A 288 4.07 43.18 -19.52
N GLU A 289 3.82 44.49 -19.46
CA GLU A 289 4.06 45.43 -20.55
C GLU A 289 3.31 45.09 -21.85
N GLN A 290 2.22 44.35 -21.72
CA GLN A 290 1.40 43.94 -22.85
C GLN A 290 0.30 44.99 -23.07
N ASN A 291 0.31 45.64 -24.23
CA ASN A 291 -0.73 46.60 -24.61
C ASN A 291 -1.92 45.86 -25.27
N TYR A 292 -2.51 44.90 -24.53
CA TYR A 292 -3.67 44.12 -24.98
C TYR A 292 -4.75 44.19 -23.96
N GLN A 293 -5.99 44.45 -24.37
CA GLN A 293 -7.18 44.43 -23.55
C GLN A 293 -7.95 43.11 -23.83
N LEU A 294 -8.08 42.28 -22.81
CA LEU A 294 -8.86 41.05 -22.91
C LEU A 294 -10.23 41.29 -22.26
N GLU A 295 -11.28 41.02 -23.00
CA GLU A 295 -12.65 41.09 -22.49
C GLU A 295 -13.07 39.75 -21.88
N LEU A 296 -13.55 39.80 -20.64
CA LEU A 296 -14.18 38.65 -19.98
C LEU A 296 -15.69 38.74 -20.15
N ARG A 297 -16.32 37.58 -20.39
CA ARG A 297 -17.77 37.45 -20.39
C ARG A 297 -18.21 36.42 -19.39
N SER A 298 -19.22 36.73 -18.59
CA SER A 298 -19.70 35.87 -17.53
C SER A 298 -21.22 35.73 -17.55
N GLY A 299 -21.67 34.50 -17.74
CA GLY A 299 -23.08 34.17 -17.52
C GLY A 299 -23.27 33.69 -16.09
N ILE A 300 -24.25 34.21 -15.40
CA ILE A 300 -24.50 33.97 -13.99
C ILE A 300 -25.90 33.32 -13.82
N CYS A 301 -25.95 32.16 -13.18
CA CYS A 301 -27.19 31.51 -12.77
C CYS A 301 -27.25 31.41 -11.25
N CYS A 302 -28.16 32.14 -10.63
CA CYS A 302 -28.47 32.01 -9.21
C CYS A 302 -29.34 30.77 -8.99
N VAL A 303 -28.99 29.93 -8.02
CA VAL A 303 -29.77 28.73 -7.69
C VAL A 303 -31.19 29.06 -7.29
N GLU A 304 -31.33 30.11 -6.48
CA GLU A 304 -32.61 30.57 -5.92
C GLU A 304 -33.57 31.18 -6.97
N ASP A 305 -33.02 31.69 -8.07
CA ASP A 305 -33.81 32.28 -9.17
C ASP A 305 -34.05 31.29 -10.31
N SER A 306 -33.66 30.04 -10.13
CA SER A 306 -33.77 29.02 -11.16
C SER A 306 -34.45 27.76 -10.63
N ASP A 307 -35.08 27.00 -11.52
CA ASP A 307 -35.62 25.68 -11.26
C ASP A 307 -34.52 24.59 -11.37
N ALA A 308 -33.22 24.96 -11.36
CA ALA A 308 -32.11 24.08 -11.47
C ALA A 308 -31.78 23.41 -10.11
N SER A 309 -31.70 22.08 -10.11
CA SER A 309 -31.43 21.30 -8.92
C SER A 309 -30.03 20.70 -8.90
N ASP A 310 -29.29 20.74 -10.02
CA ASP A 310 -27.98 20.13 -10.21
C ASP A 310 -27.03 21.07 -10.97
N ILE A 311 -25.72 20.75 -10.87
CA ILE A 311 -24.65 21.56 -11.48
C ILE A 311 -24.76 21.66 -12.99
N ASN A 312 -25.21 20.62 -13.70
CA ASN A 312 -25.31 20.64 -15.16
C ASN A 312 -26.42 21.60 -15.58
N SER A 313 -27.58 21.55 -14.93
CA SER A 313 -28.69 22.44 -15.18
C SER A 313 -28.36 23.92 -14.90
N LEU A 314 -27.59 24.18 -13.82
CA LEU A 314 -27.08 25.53 -13.52
C LEU A 314 -26.10 26.01 -14.60
N LEU A 315 -25.20 25.13 -15.05
CA LEU A 315 -24.23 25.44 -16.11
C LEU A 315 -24.92 25.77 -17.43
N ASP A 316 -25.92 24.99 -17.83
CA ASP A 316 -26.68 25.23 -19.05
C ASP A 316 -27.33 26.62 -19.02
N ARG A 317 -27.93 27.00 -17.89
CA ARG A 317 -28.58 28.33 -17.72
C ARG A 317 -27.53 29.44 -17.68
N ALA A 318 -26.41 29.26 -16.99
CA ALA A 318 -25.34 30.24 -17.01
C ALA A 318 -24.78 30.43 -18.44
N ASN A 319 -24.62 29.35 -19.21
CA ASN A 319 -24.22 29.42 -20.61
C ASN A 319 -25.26 30.09 -21.51
N MET A 320 -26.56 29.94 -21.25
CA MET A 320 -27.60 30.68 -21.96
C MET A 320 -27.44 32.19 -21.72
N ALA A 321 -27.27 32.61 -20.45
CA ALA A 321 -26.98 33.99 -20.13
C ALA A 321 -25.72 34.53 -20.82
N LEU A 322 -24.62 33.75 -20.78
CA LEU A 322 -23.36 34.06 -21.43
C LEU A 322 -23.52 34.34 -22.95
N LYS A 323 -24.26 33.48 -23.67
CA LYS A 323 -24.53 33.64 -25.11
C LYS A 323 -25.31 34.88 -25.48
N THR A 324 -26.08 35.44 -24.57
CA THR A 324 -26.89 36.67 -24.84
C THR A 324 -26.08 37.97 -24.74
N ILE A 325 -24.80 37.90 -24.30
CA ILE A 325 -23.92 39.06 -24.24
C ILE A 325 -23.37 39.36 -25.65
N LYS A 326 -24.03 40.28 -26.39
CA LYS A 326 -23.72 40.51 -27.82
C LYS A 326 -22.85 41.74 -28.11
N VAL A 327 -22.65 42.68 -27.18
CA VAL A 327 -22.14 44.01 -27.51
C VAL A 327 -20.79 44.32 -26.86
N LYS A 328 -19.82 44.81 -27.65
CA LYS A 328 -18.61 45.46 -27.15
C LYS A 328 -18.96 46.67 -26.27
N GLY A 329 -18.42 46.73 -25.03
CA GLY A 329 -18.61 47.85 -24.12
C GLY A 329 -19.86 47.81 -23.25
N ALA A 330 -20.74 46.81 -23.38
CA ALA A 330 -21.81 46.55 -22.44
C ALA A 330 -21.31 45.73 -21.22
N ALA A 331 -22.16 45.55 -20.21
CA ALA A 331 -21.86 44.78 -19.03
C ALA A 331 -21.23 43.42 -19.41
N GLN A 332 -20.04 43.12 -18.84
CA GLN A 332 -19.28 41.92 -19.10
C GLN A 332 -19.91 40.68 -18.43
N TRP A 333 -21.02 40.81 -17.76
CA TRP A 333 -21.78 39.77 -17.09
C TRP A 333 -23.27 39.90 -17.31
N LYS A 334 -23.98 38.78 -17.29
CA LYS A 334 -25.44 38.74 -17.40
C LYS A 334 -26.00 37.63 -16.52
N PHE A 335 -27.05 37.98 -15.78
CA PHE A 335 -27.82 37.02 -15.00
C PHE A 335 -28.79 36.27 -15.92
N TYR A 336 -28.92 34.97 -15.68
CA TYR A 336 -29.95 34.14 -16.28
C TYR A 336 -31.34 34.60 -15.80
N ASP A 337 -32.27 34.63 -16.74
CA ASP A 337 -33.68 34.73 -16.44
C ASP A 337 -34.48 33.80 -17.37
N HIS A 338 -35.67 33.40 -16.94
CA HIS A 338 -36.49 32.41 -17.65
C HIS A 338 -36.88 32.86 -19.08
N THR A 339 -37.00 34.14 -19.33
CA THR A 339 -37.34 34.66 -20.67
C THR A 339 -36.27 34.35 -21.72
N MET A 340 -35.01 34.15 -21.30
CA MET A 340 -33.91 33.74 -22.18
C MET A 340 -34.13 32.35 -22.76
N ARG A 341 -34.62 31.43 -21.93
CA ARG A 341 -34.91 30.06 -22.36
C ARG A 341 -36.07 30.07 -23.36
N ASP A 342 -37.15 30.78 -23.05
CA ASP A 342 -38.33 30.87 -23.91
C ASP A 342 -38.00 31.48 -25.27
N LYS A 343 -37.16 32.51 -25.28
CA LYS A 343 -36.66 33.13 -26.51
C LYS A 343 -35.83 32.14 -27.34
N LEU A 344 -34.90 31.41 -26.71
CA LEU A 344 -34.06 30.40 -27.42
C LEU A 344 -34.92 29.29 -28.00
N LEU A 345 -35.89 28.79 -27.25
CA LEU A 345 -36.82 27.75 -27.73
C LEU A 345 -37.65 28.24 -28.93
N ARG A 346 -38.12 29.47 -28.87
CA ARG A 346 -38.86 30.07 -29.97
C ARG A 346 -37.97 30.28 -31.21
N GLU A 347 -36.76 30.77 -31.03
CA GLU A 347 -35.79 30.89 -32.14
C GLU A 347 -35.51 29.54 -32.80
N LYS A 348 -35.32 28.47 -32.00
CA LYS A 348 -35.14 27.12 -32.52
C LYS A 348 -36.35 26.53 -33.21
N ASP A 349 -37.54 26.76 -32.67
CA ASP A 349 -38.81 26.35 -33.32
C ASP A 349 -38.97 27.03 -34.69
N LEU A 350 -38.65 28.31 -34.76
CA LEU A 350 -38.64 29.03 -36.04
C LEU A 350 -37.62 28.47 -37.03
N GLU A 351 -36.36 28.20 -36.59
CA GLU A 351 -35.36 27.57 -37.46
C GLU A 351 -35.81 26.22 -38.00
N ILE A 352 -36.40 25.36 -37.17
CA ILE A 352 -36.88 24.02 -37.59
C ILE A 352 -38.00 24.13 -38.61
N ARG A 353 -38.87 25.13 -38.48
CA ARG A 353 -40.03 25.35 -39.40
C ARG A 353 -39.65 26.07 -40.67
N MET A 354 -38.49 26.74 -40.73
CA MET A 354 -38.13 27.64 -41.82
C MET A 354 -38.08 26.95 -43.17
N GLU A 355 -37.47 25.74 -43.25
CA GLU A 355 -37.39 24.99 -44.54
C GLU A 355 -38.80 24.60 -45.04
N LYS A 356 -39.65 24.15 -44.14
CA LYS A 356 -41.05 23.82 -44.48
C LYS A 356 -41.85 25.05 -44.90
N ALA A 357 -41.75 26.12 -44.17
CA ALA A 357 -42.43 27.41 -44.48
C ALA A 357 -41.97 27.96 -45.84
N LEU A 358 -40.67 27.78 -46.21
CA LEU A 358 -40.19 28.14 -47.53
C LEU A 358 -40.81 27.28 -48.62
N ALA A 359 -40.88 25.95 -48.41
CA ALA A 359 -41.50 25.02 -49.35
C ALA A 359 -43.00 25.25 -49.50
N ASP A 360 -43.68 25.60 -48.40
CA ASP A 360 -45.13 25.90 -48.38
C ASP A 360 -45.47 27.31 -48.91
N GLY A 361 -44.44 28.13 -49.32
CA GLY A 361 -44.66 29.47 -49.88
C GLY A 361 -45.07 30.53 -48.85
N GLU A 362 -44.77 30.33 -47.58
CA GLU A 362 -45.12 31.33 -46.52
C GLU A 362 -44.21 32.57 -46.57
N PHE A 363 -43.06 32.48 -47.26
CA PHE A 363 -42.15 33.61 -47.43
C PHE A 363 -42.56 34.45 -48.64
N LEU A 364 -42.91 35.68 -48.39
CA LEU A 364 -43.24 36.65 -49.41
C LEU A 364 -42.16 37.72 -49.51
N VAL A 365 -41.67 37.95 -50.71
CA VAL A 365 -40.68 38.98 -50.96
C VAL A 365 -41.36 40.32 -51.19
N TYR A 366 -41.10 41.26 -50.31
CA TYR A 366 -41.52 42.65 -50.52
C TYR A 366 -40.31 43.49 -50.90
N ILE A 367 -40.42 44.24 -51.99
CA ILE A 367 -39.38 45.12 -52.50
C ILE A 367 -39.68 46.57 -52.08
N GLN A 368 -38.79 47.17 -51.33
CA GLN A 368 -38.82 48.58 -50.99
C GLN A 368 -38.16 49.40 -52.12
N PRO A 369 -38.91 50.17 -52.92
CA PRO A 369 -38.31 50.90 -54.02
C PRO A 369 -37.42 52.05 -53.54
N LYS A 370 -36.24 52.18 -54.15
CA LYS A 370 -35.33 53.31 -53.96
C LYS A 370 -35.40 54.24 -55.17
N TYR A 371 -35.43 55.54 -54.91
CA TYR A 371 -35.57 56.60 -55.94
C TYR A 371 -34.33 57.53 -55.90
N TRP A 372 -33.90 57.98 -57.04
CA TRP A 372 -32.97 59.10 -57.14
C TRP A 372 -33.60 60.42 -56.63
N VAL A 373 -32.96 61.06 -55.66
CA VAL A 373 -33.52 62.29 -55.00
C VAL A 373 -33.77 63.41 -55.97
N GLY A 374 -32.89 63.64 -56.95
CA GLY A 374 -33.01 64.71 -57.90
C GLY A 374 -34.03 64.49 -59.02
N THR A 375 -34.12 63.30 -59.55
CA THR A 375 -34.93 62.93 -60.72
C THR A 375 -36.20 62.21 -60.39
N ARG A 376 -36.40 61.74 -59.11
CA ARG A 376 -37.47 60.88 -58.66
C ARG A 376 -37.56 59.55 -59.51
N ALA A 377 -36.58 59.24 -60.33
CA ALA A 377 -36.58 58.03 -61.08
C ALA A 377 -36.25 56.82 -60.16
N LEU A 378 -36.81 55.68 -60.46
CA LEU A 378 -36.55 54.45 -59.73
C LEU A 378 -35.03 54.08 -59.84
N ALA A 379 -34.35 54.01 -58.74
CA ALA A 379 -32.91 53.66 -58.69
C ALA A 379 -32.66 52.17 -58.44
N GLY A 380 -33.65 51.40 -57.96
CA GLY A 380 -33.58 50.01 -57.63
C GLY A 380 -34.55 49.65 -56.51
N GLY A 381 -34.38 48.49 -55.87
CA GLY A 381 -35.16 48.03 -54.74
C GLY A 381 -34.29 47.31 -53.72
N GLU A 382 -34.73 47.27 -52.50
CA GLU A 382 -34.19 46.44 -51.40
C GLU A 382 -35.27 45.46 -50.99
N ALA A 383 -34.90 44.14 -50.93
CA ALA A 383 -35.81 43.06 -50.59
C ALA A 383 -35.70 42.74 -49.07
#